data_4f1102adcbb166c7fdded83ff97e3a7a
#
_entry.id   4f1102adcbb166c7fdded83ff97e3a7a
#
_cell.length_a   1.000
_cell.length_b   1.000
_cell.length_c   1.000
_cell.angle_alpha   90.00
_cell.angle_beta   90.00
_cell.angle_gamma   90.00
#
_symmetry.space_group_name_H-M   'P 1'
#
loop_
_entity.id
_entity.type
_entity.pdbx_description
1 polymer ?
#
loop_
_entity_poly.entity_id
_entity_poly.type
_entity_poly.pdbx_seq_one_letter_code
_entity_poly.pdbx_strand_id
1 'polypeptide(L)'
;MPGGWTEIAPSVWAREVDRPFIGAPVFFSPHLMRTTPLREDRSGDCGGTESRSVDLSPVPAERIVFFDLETTGLSGGSGTIAFLSTVAHFEGADLVLRQTFLSDYPGERDFLISVISQLADADWIASYNGAAFDVPLLQMRCVLNRIAMPLVRHIDVLHDCRRFWGGTAVSCSLASMEALILKKERDGDIPGALVPRVWLDYVKADVLREDQSALLSLVWQHNIQDVVSLAELFVLIESAYRAPDSAVVRYSIDPAGLARRLSKMGRRGEAKRILLMVRDNAQMFELTDGARMRALRHLASIAWKERDRKLYVETVLAMDDESLFGCVAKAKLYEHFLRDEGAALAWARKARDIASAEADTKASALSLEAIDHRIARLERKIARKNSPAL
;
A
#
# COMPACT_ATOMS: atom_id res chain seq x y z
N MET A 1 2.70 31.39 -21.57
CA MET A 1 2.91 29.95 -21.27
C MET A 1 3.69 29.28 -22.38
N PRO A 2 4.62 28.33 -22.11
CA PRO A 2 5.27 27.53 -23.14
C PRO A 2 4.24 26.71 -23.92
N GLY A 3 4.63 26.19 -25.11
CA GLY A 3 3.72 25.52 -26.06
C GLY A 3 2.88 24.38 -25.45
N GLY A 4 1.68 24.18 -25.95
CA GLY A 4 0.74 23.16 -25.55
C GLY A 4 -0.26 23.56 -24.46
N TRP A 5 -0.07 24.68 -23.78
CA TRP A 5 -1.03 25.21 -22.82
C TRP A 5 -2.08 26.12 -23.45
N THR A 6 -3.35 25.93 -23.12
CA THR A 6 -4.49 26.76 -23.54
C THR A 6 -5.15 27.35 -22.30
N GLU A 7 -5.41 28.64 -22.29
CA GLU A 7 -6.19 29.27 -21.24
C GLU A 7 -7.67 28.89 -21.39
N ILE A 8 -8.21 28.25 -20.34
CA ILE A 8 -9.59 27.74 -20.30
C ILE A 8 -10.53 28.62 -19.46
N ALA A 9 -9.93 29.43 -18.56
CA ALA A 9 -10.58 30.45 -17.78
C ALA A 9 -9.51 31.46 -17.31
N PRO A 10 -9.87 32.66 -16.83
CA PRO A 10 -8.89 33.63 -16.31
C PRO A 10 -7.97 33.00 -15.27
N SER A 11 -6.65 33.05 -15.52
CA SER A 11 -5.61 32.44 -14.69
C SER A 11 -5.64 30.93 -14.60
N VAL A 12 -6.39 30.23 -15.46
CA VAL A 12 -6.46 28.77 -15.49
C VAL A 12 -6.09 28.24 -16.87
N TRP A 13 -5.08 27.39 -16.91
CA TRP A 13 -4.50 26.82 -18.11
C TRP A 13 -4.65 25.32 -18.11
N ALA A 14 -4.91 24.73 -19.28
CA ALA A 14 -4.95 23.29 -19.46
C ALA A 14 -4.11 22.86 -20.64
N ARG A 15 -3.58 21.64 -20.55
CA ARG A 15 -2.94 20.93 -21.68
C ARG A 15 -3.23 19.45 -21.62
N GLU A 16 -3.12 18.78 -22.75
CA GLU A 16 -3.24 17.34 -22.85
C GLU A 16 -1.93 16.74 -23.38
N VAL A 17 -1.57 15.58 -22.86
CA VAL A 17 -0.34 14.87 -23.20
C VAL A 17 -0.66 13.39 -23.30
N ASP A 18 -0.49 12.80 -24.47
CA ASP A 18 -0.64 11.36 -24.68
C ASP A 18 0.68 10.65 -24.41
N ARG A 19 0.58 9.50 -23.73
CA ARG A 19 1.72 8.63 -23.45
C ARG A 19 1.37 7.20 -23.85
N PRO A 20 2.11 6.61 -24.81
CA PRO A 20 1.99 5.19 -25.09
C PRO A 20 2.22 4.38 -23.81
N PHE A 21 1.32 3.43 -23.53
CA PHE A 21 1.39 2.61 -22.31
C PHE A 21 1.53 1.14 -22.71
N ILE A 22 2.73 0.57 -22.47
CA ILE A 22 3.02 -0.82 -22.84
C ILE A 22 2.18 -1.77 -21.99
N GLY A 23 1.31 -2.56 -22.64
CA GLY A 23 0.43 -3.48 -21.95
C GLY A 23 -0.78 -2.81 -21.30
N ALA A 24 -1.26 -1.70 -21.90
CA ALA A 24 -2.48 -1.00 -21.46
C ALA A 24 -3.62 -2.01 -21.25
N PRO A 25 -4.26 -2.03 -20.06
CA PRO A 25 -5.32 -2.98 -19.77
C PRO A 25 -6.64 -2.51 -20.40
N VAL A 26 -7.49 -3.47 -20.78
CA VAL A 26 -8.84 -3.19 -21.24
C VAL A 26 -9.82 -3.12 -20.07
N PHE A 27 -9.58 -3.93 -19.04
CA PHE A 27 -10.40 -3.99 -17.84
C PHE A 27 -9.56 -4.10 -16.59
N PHE A 28 -10.05 -3.53 -15.51
CA PHE A 28 -9.52 -3.67 -14.17
C PHE A 28 -10.49 -4.39 -13.23
N SER A 29 -9.93 -4.89 -12.13
CA SER A 29 -10.70 -5.43 -11.00
C SER A 29 -10.40 -4.62 -9.73
N PRO A 30 -10.80 -3.33 -9.67
CA PRO A 30 -10.36 -2.39 -8.63
C PRO A 30 -10.82 -2.78 -7.23
N HIS A 31 -11.88 -3.59 -7.10
CA HIS A 31 -12.35 -4.16 -5.84
C HIS A 31 -11.35 -5.12 -5.19
N LEU A 32 -10.34 -5.60 -5.92
CA LEU A 32 -9.23 -6.38 -5.36
C LEU A 32 -8.33 -5.50 -4.47
N MET A 33 -8.30 -4.21 -4.70
CA MET A 33 -7.56 -3.22 -3.92
C MET A 33 -8.42 -2.66 -2.77
N ARG A 34 -7.79 -1.95 -1.84
CA ARG A 34 -8.52 -1.29 -0.75
C ARG A 34 -9.17 -0.01 -1.25
N THR A 35 -10.47 0.12 -1.03
CA THR A 35 -11.26 1.27 -1.49
C THR A 35 -11.83 2.04 -0.32
N THR A 36 -11.99 3.35 -0.50
CA THR A 36 -12.70 4.25 0.39
C THR A 36 -13.64 5.13 -0.42
N PRO A 37 -14.82 5.54 0.07
CA PRO A 37 -15.63 6.52 -0.63
C PRO A 37 -14.92 7.88 -0.61
N LEU A 38 -14.96 8.61 -1.73
CA LEU A 38 -14.42 9.96 -1.80
C LEU A 38 -15.23 10.95 -0.95
N ARG A 39 -16.53 10.68 -0.77
CA ARG A 39 -17.45 11.42 0.09
C ARG A 39 -18.26 10.43 0.91
N GLU A 40 -18.36 10.65 2.23
CA GLU A 40 -19.32 9.92 3.05
C GLU A 40 -20.73 10.35 2.66
N ASP A 41 -21.58 9.39 2.33
CA ASP A 41 -23.01 9.63 2.15
C ASP A 41 -23.62 9.91 3.54
N ARG A 42 -23.88 11.19 3.83
CA ARG A 42 -24.52 11.63 5.09
C ARG A 42 -26.05 11.48 5.07
N SER A 43 -26.61 10.80 4.07
CA SER A 43 -28.01 10.39 4.12
C SER A 43 -28.13 9.34 5.24
N GLY A 44 -28.66 9.82 6.39
CA GLY A 44 -28.68 9.14 7.67
C GLY A 44 -29.56 7.89 7.69
N ASP A 45 -29.17 6.86 6.97
CA ASP A 45 -29.68 5.51 7.13
C ASP A 45 -28.68 4.70 7.96
N CYS A 46 -28.78 4.86 9.29
CA CYS A 46 -28.09 4.06 10.29
C CYS A 46 -28.73 2.67 10.40
N GLY A 47 -28.97 2.02 9.28
CA GLY A 47 -29.61 0.73 9.17
C GLY A 47 -28.70 -0.32 8.56
N GLY A 48 -28.10 -1.16 9.43
CA GLY A 48 -27.63 -2.50 9.05
C GLY A 48 -26.28 -2.53 8.35
N THR A 49 -25.34 -3.23 8.98
CA THR A 49 -24.21 -3.89 8.31
C THR A 49 -24.73 -4.97 7.36
N GLU A 50 -25.46 -4.59 6.33
CA GLU A 50 -25.65 -5.45 5.18
C GLU A 50 -24.29 -5.56 4.49
N SER A 51 -23.75 -6.76 4.50
CA SER A 51 -22.73 -7.22 3.58
C SER A 51 -23.27 -7.03 2.16
N ARG A 52 -23.16 -5.79 1.63
CA ARG A 52 -23.35 -5.54 0.20
C ARG A 52 -22.35 -6.45 -0.48
N SER A 53 -22.87 -7.44 -1.22
CA SER A 53 -22.08 -8.24 -2.14
C SER A 53 -21.25 -7.27 -2.97
N VAL A 54 -19.93 -7.28 -2.76
CA VAL A 54 -19.03 -6.43 -3.55
C VAL A 54 -19.17 -6.92 -4.98
N ASP A 55 -19.69 -6.07 -5.86
CA ASP A 55 -19.75 -6.38 -7.27
C ASP A 55 -18.30 -6.57 -7.76
N LEU A 56 -17.98 -7.80 -8.13
CA LEU A 56 -16.65 -8.21 -8.58
C LEU A 56 -16.48 -8.09 -10.09
N SER A 57 -17.43 -7.47 -10.79
CA SER A 57 -17.36 -7.29 -12.23
C SER A 57 -16.15 -6.48 -12.65
N PRO A 58 -15.46 -6.86 -13.72
CA PRO A 58 -14.40 -6.03 -14.28
C PRO A 58 -14.95 -4.66 -14.69
N VAL A 59 -14.15 -3.63 -14.41
CA VAL A 59 -14.45 -2.24 -14.78
C VAL A 59 -13.63 -1.88 -16.01
N PRO A 60 -14.20 -1.27 -17.06
CA PRO A 60 -13.42 -0.77 -18.19
C PRO A 60 -12.30 0.17 -17.73
N ALA A 61 -11.15 0.08 -18.37
CA ALA A 61 -9.99 0.85 -17.96
C ALA A 61 -10.22 2.36 -18.06
N GLU A 62 -11.01 2.80 -19.02
CA GLU A 62 -11.41 4.20 -19.22
C GLU A 62 -12.23 4.76 -18.05
N ARG A 63 -12.83 3.90 -17.22
CA ARG A 63 -13.65 4.30 -16.06
C ARG A 63 -12.82 4.48 -14.77
N ILE A 64 -11.51 4.29 -14.87
CA ILE A 64 -10.55 4.49 -13.77
C ILE A 64 -9.67 5.68 -14.10
N VAL A 65 -9.67 6.67 -13.21
CA VAL A 65 -8.90 7.89 -13.35
C VAL A 65 -7.79 7.92 -12.32
N PHE A 66 -6.60 8.28 -12.74
CA PHE A 66 -5.43 8.49 -11.90
C PHE A 66 -5.23 9.99 -11.70
N PHE A 67 -4.96 10.43 -10.49
CA PHE A 67 -4.74 11.84 -10.26
C PHE A 67 -3.71 12.13 -9.17
N ASP A 68 -3.07 13.29 -9.30
CA ASP A 68 -2.13 13.85 -8.36
C ASP A 68 -2.22 15.38 -8.36
N LEU A 69 -1.95 16.02 -7.22
CA LEU A 69 -2.01 17.46 -7.02
C LEU A 69 -0.68 18.03 -6.52
N GLU A 70 -0.26 19.17 -7.09
CA GLU A 70 0.76 20.01 -6.48
C GLU A 70 0.13 21.15 -5.71
N THR A 71 0.67 21.43 -4.53
CA THR A 71 0.05 22.31 -3.56
C THR A 71 1.03 23.36 -3.01
N THR A 72 0.50 24.45 -2.46
CA THR A 72 1.32 25.53 -1.87
C THR A 72 1.89 25.21 -0.50
N GLY A 73 1.60 24.02 0.06
CA GLY A 73 2.11 23.61 1.37
C GLY A 73 1.89 22.13 1.65
N LEU A 74 2.78 21.54 2.44
CA LEU A 74 2.79 20.10 2.76
C LEU A 74 1.87 19.73 3.94
N SER A 75 1.29 20.68 4.64
CA SER A 75 0.61 20.43 5.92
C SER A 75 -0.92 20.52 5.87
N GLY A 76 -1.53 20.69 4.70
CA GLY A 76 -3.01 20.59 4.53
C GLY A 76 -3.85 21.61 5.30
N GLY A 77 -3.31 22.77 5.68
CA GLY A 77 -4.06 23.85 6.35
C GLY A 77 -5.03 24.59 5.40
N SER A 78 -6.01 25.32 5.95
CA SER A 78 -7.02 26.06 5.19
C SER A 78 -6.45 27.11 4.22
N GLY A 79 -5.20 27.51 4.39
CA GLY A 79 -4.46 28.39 3.48
C GLY A 79 -3.73 27.64 2.35
N THR A 80 -3.69 26.31 2.38
CA THR A 80 -3.08 25.52 1.30
C THR A 80 -4.05 25.42 0.14
N ILE A 81 -3.56 25.69 -1.07
CA ILE A 81 -4.32 25.51 -2.32
C ILE A 81 -3.59 24.54 -3.24
N ALA A 82 -4.34 23.87 -4.09
CA ALA A 82 -3.79 23.13 -5.22
C ALA A 82 -3.61 24.09 -6.40
N PHE A 83 -2.43 24.07 -7.03
CA PHE A 83 -2.13 24.94 -8.15
C PHE A 83 -1.84 24.18 -9.44
N LEU A 84 -1.58 22.88 -9.34
CA LEU A 84 -1.41 22.01 -10.50
C LEU A 84 -2.13 20.69 -10.19
N SER A 85 -2.81 20.16 -11.18
CA SER A 85 -3.41 18.83 -11.16
C SER A 85 -3.04 18.12 -12.45
N THR A 86 -2.65 16.86 -12.33
CA THR A 86 -2.65 15.92 -13.46
C THR A 86 -3.71 14.87 -13.23
N VAL A 87 -4.59 14.72 -14.20
CA VAL A 87 -5.63 13.68 -14.24
C VAL A 87 -5.37 12.83 -15.47
N ALA A 88 -5.34 11.50 -15.32
CA ALA A 88 -5.08 10.59 -16.42
C ALA A 88 -6.09 9.44 -16.47
N HIS A 89 -6.37 8.95 -17.67
CA HIS A 89 -7.18 7.76 -17.92
C HIS A 89 -6.66 7.02 -19.14
N PHE A 90 -7.06 5.76 -19.30
CA PHE A 90 -6.69 4.98 -20.46
C PHE A 90 -7.66 5.24 -21.63
N GLU A 91 -7.08 5.47 -22.82
CA GLU A 91 -7.80 5.44 -24.11
C GLU A 91 -7.09 4.45 -25.04
N GLY A 92 -7.68 3.25 -25.17
CA GLY A 92 -7.05 2.19 -25.96
C GLY A 92 -5.68 1.78 -25.40
N ALA A 93 -4.62 2.06 -26.14
CA ALA A 93 -3.23 1.72 -25.75
C ALA A 93 -2.50 2.90 -25.11
N ASP A 94 -3.11 4.05 -25.00
CA ASP A 94 -2.48 5.25 -24.50
C ASP A 94 -3.00 5.62 -23.10
N LEU A 95 -2.13 6.25 -22.32
CA LEU A 95 -2.50 6.97 -21.10
C LEU A 95 -2.61 8.45 -21.46
N VAL A 96 -3.82 8.96 -21.51
CA VAL A 96 -4.13 10.35 -21.79
C VAL A 96 -4.07 11.12 -20.49
N LEU A 97 -3.17 12.12 -20.41
CA LEU A 97 -2.98 12.96 -19.25
C LEU A 97 -3.45 14.38 -19.54
N ARG A 98 -4.31 14.90 -18.69
CA ARG A 98 -4.71 16.30 -18.73
C ARG A 98 -4.19 17.02 -17.50
N GLN A 99 -3.34 18.04 -17.74
CA GLN A 99 -2.90 18.95 -16.70
C GLN A 99 -3.77 20.19 -16.66
N THR A 100 -4.12 20.62 -15.43
CA THR A 100 -4.75 21.93 -15.17
C THR A 100 -3.81 22.71 -14.26
N PHE A 101 -3.46 23.94 -14.63
CA PHE A 101 -2.53 24.80 -13.92
C PHE A 101 -3.21 26.11 -13.52
N LEU A 102 -3.09 26.47 -12.25
CA LEU A 102 -3.53 27.75 -11.69
C LEU A 102 -2.35 28.72 -11.69
N SER A 103 -2.42 29.75 -12.51
CA SER A 103 -1.36 30.74 -12.62
C SER A 103 -1.45 31.89 -11.62
N ASP A 104 -2.63 32.08 -10.98
CA ASP A 104 -2.82 33.09 -9.93
C ASP A 104 -4.05 32.73 -9.08
N TYR A 105 -4.06 33.17 -7.83
CA TYR A 105 -5.08 32.90 -6.81
C TYR A 105 -6.54 33.13 -7.25
N PRO A 106 -6.89 34.21 -7.97
CA PRO A 106 -8.28 34.47 -8.34
C PRO A 106 -8.94 33.39 -9.18
N GLY A 107 -8.14 32.58 -9.93
CA GLY A 107 -8.62 31.50 -10.77
C GLY A 107 -8.95 30.20 -10.01
N GLU A 108 -8.77 30.14 -8.69
CA GLU A 108 -8.90 28.88 -7.94
C GLU A 108 -10.24 28.18 -8.16
N ARG A 109 -11.34 28.92 -8.17
CA ARG A 109 -12.67 28.34 -8.36
C ARG A 109 -12.80 27.64 -9.71
N ASP A 110 -12.32 28.25 -10.77
CA ASP A 110 -12.39 27.68 -12.13
C ASP A 110 -11.40 26.51 -12.30
N PHE A 111 -10.23 26.60 -11.67
CA PHE A 111 -9.30 25.48 -11.56
C PHE A 111 -9.98 24.25 -10.91
N LEU A 112 -10.64 24.44 -9.75
CA LEU A 112 -11.33 23.35 -9.07
C LEU A 112 -12.49 22.78 -9.91
N ILE A 113 -13.25 23.62 -10.59
CA ILE A 113 -14.32 23.16 -11.50
C ILE A 113 -13.72 22.28 -12.61
N SER A 114 -12.62 22.70 -13.21
CA SER A 114 -11.93 21.92 -14.24
C SER A 114 -11.46 20.57 -13.71
N VAL A 115 -10.82 20.52 -12.54
CA VAL A 115 -10.36 19.27 -11.91
C VAL A 115 -11.55 18.36 -11.60
N ILE A 116 -12.58 18.90 -10.94
CA ILE A 116 -13.76 18.11 -10.54
C ILE A 116 -14.51 17.55 -11.74
N SER A 117 -14.62 18.30 -12.85
CA SER A 117 -15.26 17.79 -14.08
C SER A 117 -14.53 16.57 -14.65
N GLN A 118 -13.20 16.54 -14.59
CA GLN A 118 -12.39 15.41 -15.05
C GLN A 118 -12.56 14.17 -14.14
N LEU A 119 -12.85 14.36 -12.85
CA LEU A 119 -13.08 13.27 -11.91
C LEU A 119 -14.52 12.74 -11.93
N ALA A 120 -15.49 13.56 -12.38
CA ALA A 120 -16.92 13.26 -12.28
C ALA A 120 -17.37 12.09 -13.18
N ASP A 121 -16.68 11.88 -14.30
CA ASP A 121 -17.01 10.82 -15.27
C ASP A 121 -16.42 9.45 -14.90
N ALA A 122 -15.59 9.41 -13.87
CA ALA A 122 -14.95 8.18 -13.39
C ALA A 122 -15.87 7.38 -12.46
N ASP A 123 -15.75 6.05 -12.52
CA ASP A 123 -16.30 5.17 -11.47
C ASP A 123 -15.33 5.03 -10.29
N TRP A 124 -14.04 5.13 -10.59
CA TRP A 124 -12.95 4.96 -9.64
C TRP A 124 -11.87 6.02 -9.85
N ILE A 125 -11.35 6.50 -8.75
CA ILE A 125 -10.19 7.38 -8.73
C ILE A 125 -9.06 6.67 -8.00
N ALA A 126 -7.86 6.70 -8.57
CA ALA A 126 -6.65 6.20 -7.96
C ALA A 126 -5.68 7.35 -7.66
N SER A 127 -5.03 7.33 -6.52
CA SER A 127 -3.97 8.26 -6.14
C SER A 127 -2.85 7.56 -5.36
N TYR A 128 -1.76 8.27 -5.10
CA TYR A 128 -0.69 7.79 -4.25
C TYR A 128 -0.62 8.63 -2.97
N ASN A 129 -0.99 8.04 -1.82
CA ASN A 129 -1.10 8.73 -0.53
C ASN A 129 -2.17 9.83 -0.48
N GLY A 130 -3.02 9.90 -1.51
CA GLY A 130 -4.03 10.95 -1.64
C GLY A 130 -5.16 10.86 -0.62
N ALA A 131 -5.39 9.70 0.00
CA ALA A 131 -6.35 9.57 1.09
C ALA A 131 -6.00 10.44 2.32
N ALA A 132 -4.70 10.72 2.50
CA ALA A 132 -4.22 11.54 3.60
C ALA A 132 -3.97 13.01 3.21
N PHE A 133 -3.80 13.31 1.92
CA PHE A 133 -3.38 14.63 1.44
C PHE A 133 -4.31 15.22 0.38
N ASP A 134 -4.30 14.70 -0.84
CA ASP A 134 -4.97 15.31 -2.00
C ASP A 134 -6.49 15.35 -1.85
N VAL A 135 -7.08 14.23 -1.43
CA VAL A 135 -8.53 14.11 -1.28
C VAL A 135 -9.08 15.04 -0.20
N PRO A 136 -8.54 15.07 1.04
CA PRO A 136 -8.98 16.01 2.07
C PRO A 136 -8.80 17.47 1.65
N LEU A 137 -7.68 17.80 0.98
CA LEU A 137 -7.44 19.15 0.48
C LEU A 137 -8.49 19.53 -0.57
N LEU A 138 -8.68 18.69 -1.59
CA LEU A 138 -9.65 18.93 -2.65
C LEU A 138 -11.07 19.09 -2.09
N GLN A 139 -11.46 18.23 -1.14
CA GLN A 139 -12.75 18.33 -0.43
C GLN A 139 -12.90 19.67 0.28
N MET A 140 -11.90 20.09 1.06
CA MET A 140 -11.92 21.34 1.80
C MET A 140 -12.02 22.54 0.84
N ARG A 141 -11.20 22.55 -0.24
CA ARG A 141 -11.22 23.65 -1.21
C ARG A 141 -12.54 23.72 -1.98
N CYS A 142 -13.12 22.56 -2.34
CA CYS A 142 -14.46 22.51 -2.96
C CYS A 142 -15.54 23.07 -2.05
N VAL A 143 -15.52 22.73 -0.75
CA VAL A 143 -16.47 23.29 0.23
C VAL A 143 -16.34 24.82 0.32
N LEU A 144 -15.11 25.34 0.43
CA LEU A 144 -14.85 26.79 0.51
C LEU A 144 -15.30 27.52 -0.77
N ASN A 145 -15.20 26.89 -1.93
CA ASN A 145 -15.60 27.44 -3.22
C ASN A 145 -17.05 27.07 -3.62
N ARG A 146 -17.82 26.38 -2.76
CA ARG A 146 -19.20 25.94 -3.00
C ARG A 146 -19.33 25.04 -4.24
N ILE A 147 -18.39 24.14 -4.41
CA ILE A 147 -18.36 23.14 -5.49
C ILE A 147 -18.75 21.79 -4.89
N ALA A 148 -19.63 21.06 -5.57
CA ALA A 148 -19.99 19.71 -5.14
C ALA A 148 -18.92 18.71 -5.56
N MET A 149 -18.48 17.85 -4.62
CA MET A 149 -17.60 16.73 -4.92
C MET A 149 -18.40 15.57 -5.54
N PRO A 150 -17.86 14.88 -6.54
CA PRO A 150 -18.49 13.70 -7.11
C PRO A 150 -18.52 12.53 -6.12
N LEU A 151 -19.51 11.64 -6.27
CA LEU A 151 -19.61 10.38 -5.53
C LEU A 151 -18.84 9.30 -6.28
N VAL A 152 -17.54 9.21 -6.03
CA VAL A 152 -16.64 8.29 -6.71
C VAL A 152 -15.92 7.42 -5.67
N ARG A 153 -15.58 6.20 -6.04
CA ARG A 153 -14.77 5.31 -5.20
C ARG A 153 -13.31 5.68 -5.34
N HIS A 154 -12.57 5.64 -4.23
CA HIS A 154 -11.16 6.03 -4.21
C HIS A 154 -10.28 4.85 -3.81
N ILE A 155 -9.16 4.69 -4.51
CA ILE A 155 -8.10 3.73 -4.24
C ILE A 155 -6.81 4.52 -3.94
N ASP A 156 -6.27 4.33 -2.74
CA ASP A 156 -4.94 4.83 -2.42
C ASP A 156 -3.92 3.69 -2.58
N VAL A 157 -3.13 3.78 -3.64
CA VAL A 157 -2.17 2.75 -4.06
C VAL A 157 -1.07 2.54 -3.03
N LEU A 158 -0.72 3.56 -2.25
CA LEU A 158 0.26 3.44 -1.16
C LEU A 158 -0.10 2.32 -0.16
N HIS A 159 -1.39 2.10 0.09
CA HIS A 159 -1.80 1.04 1.01
C HIS A 159 -1.41 -0.37 0.52
N ASP A 160 -1.46 -0.60 -0.78
CA ASP A 160 -1.06 -1.87 -1.37
C ASP A 160 0.46 -1.95 -1.53
N CYS A 161 1.15 -0.86 -1.86
CA CYS A 161 2.60 -0.77 -1.83
C CYS A 161 3.16 -1.13 -0.43
N ARG A 162 2.62 -0.54 0.63
CA ARG A 162 3.00 -0.87 2.00
C ARG A 162 2.74 -2.33 2.38
N ARG A 163 1.69 -2.93 1.83
CA ARG A 163 1.37 -4.34 2.05
C ARG A 163 2.33 -5.27 1.34
N PHE A 164 2.72 -4.91 0.12
CA PHE A 164 3.55 -5.73 -0.74
C PHE A 164 5.05 -5.58 -0.45
N TRP A 165 5.49 -4.38 -0.15
CA TRP A 165 6.92 -4.07 -0.02
C TRP A 165 7.32 -3.38 1.28
N GLY A 166 6.38 -2.99 2.13
CA GLY A 166 6.68 -2.26 3.38
C GLY A 166 7.52 -3.05 4.40
N GLY A 167 7.67 -4.36 4.21
CA GLY A 167 8.54 -5.20 5.06
C GLY A 167 9.96 -5.38 4.49
N THR A 168 10.22 -4.92 3.26
CA THR A 168 11.49 -5.09 2.54
C THR A 168 12.05 -3.76 2.03
N ALA A 169 11.19 -2.84 1.62
CA ALA A 169 11.59 -1.50 1.18
C ALA A 169 11.94 -0.59 2.37
N VAL A 170 12.96 0.24 2.20
CA VAL A 170 13.36 1.27 3.17
C VAL A 170 12.24 2.33 3.30
N SER A 171 11.59 2.65 2.20
CA SER A 171 10.47 3.59 2.11
C SER A 171 9.47 3.11 1.08
N CYS A 172 8.19 3.44 1.29
CA CYS A 172 7.14 3.29 0.29
C CYS A 172 6.71 4.66 -0.27
N SER A 173 7.62 5.63 -0.40
CA SER A 173 7.34 6.83 -1.20
C SER A 173 7.23 6.45 -2.68
N LEU A 174 6.54 7.28 -3.50
CA LEU A 174 6.39 7.00 -4.93
C LEU A 174 7.76 6.86 -5.61
N ALA A 175 8.70 7.78 -5.35
CA ALA A 175 10.06 7.71 -5.86
C ALA A 175 10.80 6.43 -5.45
N SER A 176 10.60 5.93 -4.20
CA SER A 176 11.17 4.65 -3.77
C SER A 176 10.57 3.47 -4.53
N MET A 177 9.27 3.51 -4.80
CA MET A 177 8.60 2.46 -5.58
C MET A 177 9.01 2.50 -7.07
N GLU A 178 9.22 3.66 -7.65
CA GLU A 178 9.77 3.82 -8.99
C GLU A 178 11.13 3.15 -9.12
N ALA A 179 12.06 3.51 -8.24
CA ALA A 179 13.41 2.94 -8.27
C ALA A 179 13.41 1.42 -7.99
N LEU A 180 12.66 0.98 -6.96
CA LEU A 180 12.69 -0.41 -6.50
C LEU A 180 11.89 -1.35 -7.42
N ILE A 181 10.69 -0.95 -7.84
CA ILE A 181 9.72 -1.82 -8.52
C ILE A 181 9.64 -1.53 -10.01
N LEU A 182 9.51 -0.27 -10.40
CA LEU A 182 9.41 0.12 -11.81
C LEU A 182 10.77 0.22 -12.51
N LYS A 183 11.88 0.19 -11.73
CA LYS A 183 13.25 0.32 -12.24
C LYS A 183 13.46 1.62 -13.03
N LYS A 184 12.88 2.69 -12.54
CA LYS A 184 12.98 4.04 -13.12
C LYS A 184 13.85 4.93 -12.25
N GLU A 185 14.65 5.76 -12.91
CA GLU A 185 15.38 6.86 -12.29
C GLU A 185 14.80 8.19 -12.78
N ARG A 186 14.81 9.19 -11.93
CA ARG A 186 14.35 10.56 -12.25
C ARG A 186 15.55 11.45 -12.51
N ASP A 187 15.95 11.56 -13.78
CA ASP A 187 17.03 12.46 -14.17
C ASP A 187 16.51 13.90 -14.21
N GLY A 188 17.21 14.79 -13.50
CA GLY A 188 16.91 16.23 -13.53
C GLY A 188 15.59 16.63 -12.89
N ASP A 189 15.01 15.77 -12.04
CA ASP A 189 13.76 16.05 -11.34
C ASP A 189 13.92 17.13 -10.25
N ILE A 190 12.82 17.85 -9.98
CA ILE A 190 12.78 18.84 -8.92
C ILE A 190 12.44 18.16 -7.57
N PRO A 191 13.18 18.46 -6.47
CA PRO A 191 12.78 17.97 -5.16
C PRO A 191 11.37 18.48 -4.81
N GLY A 192 10.46 17.57 -4.43
CA GLY A 192 9.06 17.92 -4.11
C GLY A 192 8.91 19.01 -3.05
N ALA A 193 9.86 19.11 -2.11
CA ALA A 193 9.90 20.18 -1.12
C ALA A 193 10.09 21.60 -1.71
N LEU A 194 10.63 21.71 -2.93
CA LEU A 194 10.82 22.98 -3.63
C LEU A 194 9.62 23.38 -4.49
N VAL A 195 8.77 22.44 -4.86
CA VAL A 195 7.62 22.67 -5.75
C VAL A 195 6.71 23.80 -5.30
N PRO A 196 6.31 23.91 -4.02
CA PRO A 196 5.50 25.04 -3.52
C PRO A 196 6.20 26.39 -3.73
N ARG A 197 7.52 26.42 -3.52
CA ARG A 197 8.31 27.64 -3.64
C ARG A 197 8.37 28.15 -5.08
N VAL A 198 8.54 27.24 -6.04
CA VAL A 198 8.59 27.58 -7.47
C VAL A 198 7.30 28.29 -7.90
N TRP A 199 6.14 27.76 -7.51
CA TRP A 199 4.86 28.39 -7.82
C TRP A 199 4.68 29.74 -7.12
N LEU A 200 5.05 29.87 -5.84
CA LEU A 200 4.97 31.14 -5.11
C LEU A 200 5.88 32.22 -5.69
N ASP A 201 7.06 31.85 -6.16
CA ASP A 201 7.99 32.77 -6.80
C ASP A 201 7.49 33.15 -8.22
N TYR A 202 6.79 32.21 -8.91
CA TYR A 202 6.13 32.50 -10.19
C TYR A 202 5.00 33.54 -10.04
N VAL A 203 4.09 33.36 -9.07
CA VAL A 203 2.95 34.27 -8.85
C VAL A 203 3.40 35.69 -8.43
N LYS A 204 4.56 35.82 -7.77
CA LYS A 204 5.10 37.08 -7.31
C LYS A 204 5.89 37.85 -8.38
N ALA A 205 6.21 37.19 -9.49
CA ALA A 205 7.06 37.77 -10.51
C ALA A 205 6.26 38.66 -11.47
N ASP A 206 6.63 39.95 -11.58
CA ASP A 206 6.06 40.84 -12.57
C ASP A 206 6.47 40.43 -14.01
N VAL A 207 7.68 39.89 -14.18
CA VAL A 207 8.21 39.34 -15.42
C VAL A 207 8.89 38.02 -15.13
N LEU A 208 8.48 36.98 -15.85
CA LEU A 208 9.06 35.66 -15.75
C LEU A 208 10.47 35.62 -16.31
N ARG A 209 11.45 35.26 -15.52
CA ARG A 209 12.81 35.00 -15.97
C ARG A 209 12.93 33.60 -16.59
N GLU A 210 13.91 33.41 -17.44
CA GLU A 210 14.14 32.13 -18.12
C GLU A 210 14.36 30.98 -17.13
N ASP A 211 15.13 31.20 -16.05
CA ASP A 211 15.38 30.23 -14.98
C ASP A 211 14.10 29.84 -14.24
N GLN A 212 13.20 30.78 -13.96
CA GLN A 212 11.91 30.53 -13.32
C GLN A 212 10.98 29.72 -14.24
N SER A 213 10.98 30.03 -15.54
CA SER A 213 10.21 29.27 -16.53
C SER A 213 10.70 27.84 -16.65
N ALA A 214 12.01 27.62 -16.60
CA ALA A 214 12.61 26.29 -16.61
C ALA A 214 12.21 25.48 -15.36
N LEU A 215 12.29 26.08 -14.16
CA LEU A 215 11.86 25.43 -12.92
C LEU A 215 10.37 25.08 -12.91
N LEU A 216 9.52 25.95 -13.42
CA LEU A 216 8.09 25.67 -13.54
C LEU A 216 7.82 24.50 -14.49
N SER A 217 8.58 24.42 -15.58
CA SER A 217 8.50 23.28 -16.52
C SER A 217 8.89 21.96 -15.85
N LEU A 218 9.87 21.96 -14.95
CA LEU A 218 10.23 20.77 -14.15
C LEU A 218 9.09 20.38 -13.22
N VAL A 219 8.39 21.33 -12.57
CA VAL A 219 7.21 21.04 -11.75
C VAL A 219 6.12 20.35 -12.56
N TRP A 220 5.84 20.82 -13.78
CA TRP A 220 4.87 20.17 -14.66
C TRP A 220 5.27 18.76 -15.05
N GLN A 221 6.55 18.52 -15.32
CA GLN A 221 7.07 17.19 -15.65
C GLN A 221 7.04 16.26 -14.45
N HIS A 222 7.39 16.75 -13.26
CA HIS A 222 7.30 16.02 -12.00
C HIS A 222 5.90 15.45 -11.78
N ASN A 223 4.89 16.31 -11.83
CA ASN A 223 3.49 15.91 -11.62
C ASN A 223 2.97 14.92 -12.71
N ILE A 224 3.40 15.06 -13.98
CA ILE A 224 3.13 14.03 -15.01
C ILE A 224 3.77 12.70 -14.64
N GLN A 225 5.04 12.72 -14.25
CA GLN A 225 5.77 11.50 -13.91
C GLN A 225 5.13 10.77 -12.73
N ASP A 226 4.64 11.51 -11.73
CA ASP A 226 3.95 10.94 -10.57
C ASP A 226 2.69 10.18 -11.00
N VAL A 227 1.87 10.75 -11.88
CA VAL A 227 0.65 10.10 -12.35
C VAL A 227 0.94 8.91 -13.27
N VAL A 228 1.96 9.00 -14.14
CA VAL A 228 2.39 7.86 -14.98
C VAL A 228 2.85 6.70 -14.10
N SER A 229 3.69 6.97 -13.11
CA SER A 229 4.20 5.95 -12.20
C SER A 229 3.11 5.38 -11.29
N LEU A 230 2.15 6.19 -10.87
CA LEU A 230 0.96 5.76 -10.17
C LEU A 230 0.15 4.75 -11.02
N ALA A 231 -0.08 5.06 -12.30
CA ALA A 231 -0.82 4.17 -13.20
C ALA A 231 -0.07 2.83 -13.41
N GLU A 232 1.24 2.86 -13.58
CA GLU A 232 2.06 1.65 -13.74
C GLU A 232 2.04 0.79 -12.48
N LEU A 233 2.21 1.39 -11.28
CA LEU A 233 2.09 0.66 -10.01
C LEU A 233 0.69 0.08 -9.83
N PHE A 234 -0.35 0.81 -10.20
CA PHE A 234 -1.72 0.33 -10.13
C PHE A 234 -1.91 -0.93 -10.99
N VAL A 235 -1.49 -0.89 -12.26
CA VAL A 235 -1.56 -2.02 -13.20
C VAL A 235 -0.77 -3.22 -12.67
N LEU A 236 0.43 -2.99 -12.15
CA LEU A 236 1.26 -4.05 -11.58
C LEU A 236 0.59 -4.70 -10.36
N ILE A 237 0.08 -3.91 -9.42
CA ILE A 237 -0.57 -4.41 -8.20
C ILE A 237 -1.85 -5.16 -8.54
N GLU A 238 -2.64 -4.66 -9.48
CA GLU A 238 -3.84 -5.33 -9.95
C GLU A 238 -3.51 -6.68 -10.61
N SER A 239 -2.48 -6.72 -11.45
CA SER A 239 -1.99 -7.95 -12.05
C SER A 239 -1.49 -8.95 -11.00
N ALA A 240 -0.86 -8.48 -9.93
CA ALA A 240 -0.43 -9.32 -8.83
C ALA A 240 -1.61 -9.94 -8.07
N TYR A 241 -2.71 -9.25 -7.94
CA TYR A 241 -3.91 -9.85 -7.38
C TYR A 241 -4.59 -10.85 -8.31
N ARG A 242 -4.46 -10.68 -9.63
CA ARG A 242 -4.99 -11.65 -10.61
C ARG A 242 -4.18 -12.93 -10.66
N ALA A 243 -2.85 -12.82 -10.68
CA ALA A 243 -1.91 -13.95 -10.81
C ALA A 243 -0.89 -13.96 -9.65
N PRO A 244 -1.33 -14.21 -8.40
CA PRO A 244 -0.52 -13.99 -7.22
C PRO A 244 0.69 -14.93 -7.13
N ASP A 245 0.58 -16.15 -7.62
CA ASP A 245 1.66 -17.17 -7.54
C ASP A 245 2.90 -16.75 -8.34
N SER A 246 2.71 -16.16 -9.53
CA SER A 246 3.82 -15.65 -10.37
C SER A 246 4.31 -14.27 -9.91
N ALA A 247 3.40 -13.41 -9.47
CA ALA A 247 3.71 -12.04 -9.10
C ALA A 247 4.59 -11.96 -7.85
N VAL A 248 4.40 -12.85 -6.88
CA VAL A 248 5.16 -12.86 -5.63
C VAL A 248 6.66 -13.08 -5.87
N VAL A 249 7.02 -13.87 -6.87
CA VAL A 249 8.41 -14.09 -7.29
C VAL A 249 8.89 -12.94 -8.17
N ARG A 250 8.10 -12.62 -9.23
CA ARG A 250 8.50 -11.64 -10.25
C ARG A 250 8.76 -10.25 -9.70
N TYR A 251 7.99 -9.81 -8.72
CA TYR A 251 8.03 -8.45 -8.17
C TYR A 251 8.52 -8.39 -6.72
N SER A 252 9.10 -9.47 -6.21
CA SER A 252 9.62 -9.57 -4.83
C SER A 252 8.60 -9.09 -3.77
N ILE A 253 7.31 -9.47 -3.96
CA ILE A 253 6.22 -9.10 -3.07
C ILE A 253 6.34 -9.88 -1.75
N ASP A 254 6.08 -9.22 -0.59
CA ASP A 254 5.97 -9.92 0.70
C ASP A 254 4.85 -10.97 0.66
N PRO A 255 5.18 -12.27 0.66
CA PRO A 255 4.19 -13.34 0.55
C PRO A 255 3.16 -13.31 1.70
N ALA A 256 3.59 -12.91 2.90
CA ALA A 256 2.70 -12.80 4.04
C ALA A 256 1.71 -11.64 3.89
N GLY A 257 2.15 -10.53 3.30
CA GLY A 257 1.33 -9.37 3.00
C GLY A 257 0.24 -9.70 1.98
N LEU A 258 0.64 -10.30 0.86
CA LEU A 258 -0.28 -10.72 -0.20
C LEU A 258 -1.26 -11.80 0.30
N ALA A 259 -0.77 -12.85 0.98
CA ALA A 259 -1.60 -13.94 1.48
C ALA A 259 -2.64 -13.44 2.51
N ARG A 260 -2.30 -12.47 3.38
CA ARG A 260 -3.27 -11.86 4.30
C ARG A 260 -4.39 -11.16 3.57
N ARG A 261 -4.08 -10.45 2.48
CA ARG A 261 -5.10 -9.78 1.68
C ARG A 261 -5.99 -10.78 0.96
N LEU A 262 -5.41 -11.78 0.29
CA LEU A 262 -6.14 -12.87 -0.37
C LEU A 262 -7.06 -13.59 0.61
N SER A 263 -6.60 -13.89 1.83
CA SER A 263 -7.43 -14.51 2.87
C SER A 263 -8.61 -13.65 3.27
N LYS A 264 -8.44 -12.32 3.38
CA LYS A 264 -9.53 -11.37 3.66
C LYS A 264 -10.54 -11.28 2.52
N MET A 265 -10.10 -11.52 1.29
CA MET A 265 -10.96 -11.58 0.09
C MET A 265 -11.65 -12.94 -0.09
N GLY A 266 -11.49 -13.88 0.84
CA GLY A 266 -12.03 -15.23 0.72
C GLY A 266 -11.18 -16.19 -0.14
N ARG A 267 -10.11 -15.72 -0.80
CA ARG A 267 -9.21 -16.49 -1.68
C ARG A 267 -8.18 -17.28 -0.87
N ARG A 268 -8.65 -18.05 0.12
CA ARG A 268 -7.79 -18.78 1.08
C ARG A 268 -6.90 -19.83 0.44
N GLY A 269 -7.39 -20.50 -0.60
CA GLY A 269 -6.61 -21.50 -1.33
C GLY A 269 -5.36 -20.91 -1.97
N GLU A 270 -5.46 -19.74 -2.58
CA GLU A 270 -4.34 -19.03 -3.18
C GLU A 270 -3.37 -18.49 -2.13
N ALA A 271 -3.91 -17.94 -1.04
CA ALA A 271 -3.08 -17.53 0.09
C ALA A 271 -2.25 -18.70 0.64
N LYS A 272 -2.87 -19.87 0.80
CA LYS A 272 -2.19 -21.09 1.28
C LYS A 272 -1.11 -21.57 0.29
N ARG A 273 -1.39 -21.55 -1.03
CA ARG A 273 -0.40 -21.93 -2.05
C ARG A 273 0.85 -21.07 -2.01
N ILE A 274 0.71 -19.75 -1.98
CA ILE A 274 1.87 -18.83 -1.88
C ILE A 274 2.71 -19.13 -0.66
N LEU A 275 2.07 -19.32 0.51
CA LEU A 275 2.78 -19.59 1.75
C LEU A 275 3.46 -20.97 1.76
N LEU A 276 2.87 -21.96 1.09
CA LEU A 276 3.50 -23.27 0.87
C LEU A 276 4.73 -23.15 -0.04
N MET A 277 4.67 -22.34 -1.11
CA MET A 277 5.83 -22.08 -1.96
C MET A 277 7.01 -21.53 -1.13
N VAL A 278 6.74 -20.58 -0.20
CA VAL A 278 7.79 -20.04 0.68
C VAL A 278 8.36 -21.10 1.63
N ARG A 279 7.53 -21.99 2.15
CA ARG A 279 7.99 -23.08 3.01
C ARG A 279 8.87 -24.09 2.26
N ASP A 280 8.41 -24.50 1.08
CA ASP A 280 8.99 -25.63 0.36
C ASP A 280 10.13 -25.23 -0.59
N ASN A 281 10.14 -23.98 -1.06
CA ASN A 281 11.08 -23.47 -2.05
C ASN A 281 11.65 -22.10 -1.66
N ALA A 282 12.17 -21.99 -0.44
CA ALA A 282 12.65 -20.71 0.11
C ALA A 282 13.70 -20.01 -0.78
N GLN A 283 14.49 -20.76 -1.52
CA GLN A 283 15.51 -20.26 -2.45
C GLN A 283 14.94 -19.55 -3.69
N MET A 284 13.66 -19.74 -4.01
CA MET A 284 13.00 -19.01 -5.11
C MET A 284 12.70 -17.55 -4.75
N PHE A 285 12.85 -17.18 -3.49
CA PHE A 285 12.48 -15.89 -2.97
C PHE A 285 13.70 -15.21 -2.36
N GLU A 286 13.96 -13.97 -2.73
CA GLU A 286 14.92 -13.09 -2.05
C GLU A 286 14.29 -12.50 -0.80
N LEU A 287 13.90 -13.35 0.16
CA LEU A 287 13.26 -12.92 1.39
C LEU A 287 14.28 -12.75 2.52
N THR A 288 14.10 -11.70 3.29
CA THR A 288 14.74 -11.61 4.62
C THR A 288 14.17 -12.68 5.55
N ASP A 289 14.95 -13.10 6.55
CA ASP A 289 14.50 -14.07 7.56
C ASP A 289 13.20 -13.63 8.24
N GLY A 290 13.05 -12.34 8.51
CA GLY A 290 11.83 -11.77 9.04
C GLY A 290 10.62 -11.93 8.12
N ALA A 291 10.78 -11.74 6.80
CA ALA A 291 9.71 -11.91 5.83
C ALA A 291 9.30 -13.39 5.71
N ARG A 292 10.29 -14.29 5.62
CA ARG A 292 10.07 -15.74 5.63
C ARG A 292 9.32 -16.17 6.90
N MET A 293 9.75 -15.69 8.07
CA MET A 293 9.12 -16.02 9.34
C MET A 293 7.67 -15.51 9.40
N ARG A 294 7.37 -14.31 8.87
CA ARG A 294 5.99 -13.81 8.76
C ARG A 294 5.11 -14.73 7.91
N ALA A 295 5.64 -15.24 6.80
CA ALA A 295 4.92 -16.17 5.92
C ALA A 295 4.62 -17.50 6.64
N LEU A 296 5.61 -18.11 7.29
CA LEU A 296 5.44 -19.37 8.03
C LEU A 296 4.47 -19.22 9.20
N ARG A 297 4.52 -18.09 9.93
CA ARG A 297 3.53 -17.79 10.99
C ARG A 297 2.11 -17.72 10.44
N HIS A 298 1.92 -17.12 9.28
CA HIS A 298 0.60 -17.03 8.65
C HIS A 298 0.13 -18.42 8.19
N LEU A 299 1.00 -19.22 7.58
CA LEU A 299 0.68 -20.59 7.17
C LEU A 299 0.30 -21.47 8.36
N ALA A 300 1.05 -21.40 9.46
CA ALA A 300 0.72 -22.10 10.69
C ALA A 300 -0.64 -21.66 11.26
N SER A 301 -0.98 -20.38 11.18
CA SER A 301 -2.31 -19.88 11.60
C SER A 301 -3.44 -20.42 10.72
N ILE A 302 -3.23 -20.54 9.41
CA ILE A 302 -4.19 -21.14 8.49
C ILE A 302 -4.36 -22.62 8.82
N ALA A 303 -3.27 -23.37 8.92
CA ALA A 303 -3.29 -24.81 9.24
C ALA A 303 -4.00 -25.08 10.58
N TRP A 304 -3.77 -24.25 11.60
CA TRP A 304 -4.46 -24.35 12.88
C TRP A 304 -5.97 -24.16 12.77
N LYS A 305 -6.42 -23.13 12.03
CA LYS A 305 -7.84 -22.85 11.81
C LYS A 305 -8.55 -23.94 11.01
N GLU A 306 -7.85 -24.51 10.04
CA GLU A 306 -8.34 -25.61 9.20
C GLU A 306 -8.26 -26.97 9.90
N ARG A 307 -7.66 -27.04 11.11
CA ARG A 307 -7.38 -28.27 11.85
C ARG A 307 -6.47 -29.26 11.09
N ASP A 308 -5.68 -28.74 10.16
CA ASP A 308 -4.68 -29.50 9.40
C ASP A 308 -3.43 -29.71 10.28
N ARG A 309 -3.47 -30.78 11.07
CA ARG A 309 -2.41 -31.09 12.03
C ARG A 309 -1.07 -31.35 11.36
N LYS A 310 -1.07 -32.05 10.22
CA LYS A 310 0.15 -32.37 9.49
C LYS A 310 0.84 -31.10 8.99
N LEU A 311 0.09 -30.26 8.28
CA LEU A 311 0.58 -28.97 7.79
C LEU A 311 1.09 -28.08 8.91
N TYR A 312 0.37 -28.04 10.05
CA TYR A 312 0.81 -27.26 11.22
C TYR A 312 2.17 -27.71 11.73
N VAL A 313 2.35 -29.02 11.94
CA VAL A 313 3.62 -29.63 12.42
C VAL A 313 4.76 -29.30 11.44
N GLU A 314 4.59 -29.62 10.16
CA GLU A 314 5.59 -29.36 9.12
C GLU A 314 5.98 -27.89 9.05
N THR A 315 4.99 -26.99 9.13
CA THR A 315 5.25 -25.54 9.06
C THR A 315 6.00 -25.03 10.29
N VAL A 316 5.65 -25.49 11.50
CA VAL A 316 6.35 -25.06 12.72
C VAL A 316 7.78 -25.60 12.75
N LEU A 317 8.01 -26.83 12.27
CA LEU A 317 9.37 -27.40 12.17
C LEU A 317 10.24 -26.66 11.16
N ALA A 318 9.65 -26.07 10.11
CA ALA A 318 10.35 -25.27 9.12
C ALA A 318 10.69 -23.83 9.60
N MET A 319 10.23 -23.41 10.79
CA MET A 319 10.57 -22.10 11.36
C MET A 319 12.02 -22.07 11.84
N ASP A 320 12.61 -20.87 11.78
CA ASP A 320 13.98 -20.64 12.23
C ASP A 320 14.14 -20.89 13.74
N ASP A 321 15.21 -21.60 14.08
CA ASP A 321 15.56 -21.99 15.44
C ASP A 321 16.20 -20.87 16.27
N GLU A 322 16.67 -19.82 15.62
CA GLU A 322 17.28 -18.65 16.27
C GLU A 322 16.25 -17.53 16.50
N SER A 323 15.01 -17.70 16.05
CA SER A 323 13.96 -16.71 16.30
C SER A 323 13.20 -17.01 17.58
N LEU A 324 12.95 -16.00 18.40
CA LEU A 324 12.11 -16.12 19.60
C LEU A 324 10.75 -16.78 19.30
N PHE A 325 10.10 -16.34 18.21
CA PHE A 325 8.80 -16.90 17.83
C PHE A 325 8.90 -18.38 17.40
N GLY A 326 9.93 -18.76 16.63
CA GLY A 326 10.16 -20.14 16.19
C GLY A 326 10.34 -21.06 17.40
N CYS A 327 11.17 -20.67 18.35
CA CYS A 327 11.39 -21.40 19.60
C CYS A 327 10.10 -21.57 20.42
N VAL A 328 9.32 -20.51 20.61
CA VAL A 328 8.03 -20.56 21.31
C VAL A 328 7.02 -21.45 20.58
N ALA A 329 6.96 -21.39 19.25
CA ALA A 329 6.08 -22.23 18.45
C ALA A 329 6.46 -23.71 18.56
N LYS A 330 7.77 -24.04 18.50
CA LYS A 330 8.28 -25.39 18.71
C LYS A 330 8.02 -25.92 20.12
N ALA A 331 8.22 -25.09 21.15
CA ALA A 331 7.89 -25.45 22.52
C ALA A 331 6.40 -25.85 22.65
N LYS A 332 5.48 -25.07 22.04
CA LYS A 332 4.06 -25.40 21.99
C LYS A 332 3.77 -26.68 21.21
N LEU A 333 4.42 -26.86 20.08
CA LEU A 333 4.29 -28.04 19.23
C LEU A 333 4.64 -29.31 19.99
N TYR A 334 5.83 -29.36 20.62
CA TYR A 334 6.28 -30.51 21.39
C TYR A 334 5.41 -30.75 22.62
N GLU A 335 4.96 -29.70 23.35
CA GLU A 335 4.10 -29.86 24.50
C GLU A 335 2.72 -30.41 24.15
N HIS A 336 2.06 -29.87 23.13
CA HIS A 336 0.61 -30.15 22.91
C HIS A 336 0.35 -31.16 21.82
N PHE A 337 1.22 -31.27 20.80
CA PHE A 337 1.01 -32.15 19.66
C PHE A 337 1.84 -33.40 19.69
N LEU A 338 3.14 -33.27 19.97
CA LEU A 338 4.09 -34.39 19.95
C LEU A 338 4.18 -35.08 21.33
N ARG A 339 3.69 -34.41 22.39
CA ARG A 339 3.66 -34.96 23.76
C ARG A 339 5.05 -35.31 24.32
N ASP A 340 6.05 -34.53 23.85
CA ASP A 340 7.44 -34.62 24.35
C ASP A 340 7.74 -33.41 25.23
N GLU A 341 7.54 -33.57 26.55
CA GLU A 341 7.77 -32.50 27.51
C GLU A 341 9.25 -32.12 27.65
N GLY A 342 10.19 -33.06 27.37
CA GLY A 342 11.62 -32.81 27.43
C GLY A 342 12.05 -31.86 26.30
N ALA A 343 11.68 -32.19 25.05
CA ALA A 343 11.92 -31.32 23.92
C ALA A 343 11.20 -29.97 24.05
N ALA A 344 9.95 -29.96 24.57
CA ALA A 344 9.21 -28.73 24.82
C ALA A 344 9.95 -27.80 25.80
N LEU A 345 10.53 -28.37 26.87
CA LEU A 345 11.29 -27.63 27.87
C LEU A 345 12.58 -27.06 27.28
N ALA A 346 13.31 -27.85 26.46
CA ALA A 346 14.51 -27.38 25.79
C ALA A 346 14.24 -26.15 24.89
N TRP A 347 13.19 -26.22 24.07
CA TRP A 347 12.77 -25.10 23.23
C TRP A 347 12.28 -23.88 24.02
N ALA A 348 11.58 -24.09 25.15
CA ALA A 348 11.15 -23.00 26.01
C ALA A 348 12.32 -22.29 26.66
N ARG A 349 13.39 -23.01 27.09
CA ARG A 349 14.61 -22.43 27.63
C ARG A 349 15.37 -21.64 26.57
N LYS A 350 15.53 -22.19 25.35
CA LYS A 350 16.15 -21.45 24.23
C LYS A 350 15.36 -20.15 23.93
N ALA A 351 14.02 -20.20 23.92
CA ALA A 351 13.20 -19.01 23.77
C ALA A 351 13.44 -17.96 24.86
N ARG A 352 13.61 -18.40 26.12
CA ARG A 352 13.93 -17.51 27.24
C ARG A 352 15.30 -16.83 27.06
N ASP A 353 16.31 -17.58 26.64
CA ASP A 353 17.66 -17.05 26.45
C ASP A 353 17.67 -15.96 25.36
N ILE A 354 16.96 -16.20 24.23
CA ILE A 354 16.79 -15.18 23.17
C ILE A 354 16.04 -13.96 23.69
N ALA A 355 14.91 -14.15 24.38
CA ALA A 355 14.11 -13.05 24.92
C ALA A 355 14.86 -12.21 25.95
N SER A 356 15.74 -12.85 26.75
CA SER A 356 16.57 -12.17 27.74
C SER A 356 17.70 -11.32 27.09
N ALA A 357 18.21 -11.75 25.93
CA ALA A 357 19.19 -10.99 25.16
C ALA A 357 18.56 -9.76 24.46
N GLU A 358 17.27 -9.78 24.17
CA GLU A 358 16.51 -8.71 23.49
C GLU A 358 15.78 -7.78 24.49
N ALA A 359 16.11 -7.77 25.80
CA ALA A 359 15.25 -7.34 26.91
C ALA A 359 14.97 -5.82 27.04
N ASP A 360 15.14 -5.00 26.00
CA ASP A 360 14.98 -3.54 26.09
C ASP A 360 13.54 -3.02 25.87
N THR A 361 12.54 -3.87 25.69
CA THR A 361 11.18 -3.41 25.40
C THR A 361 10.13 -4.01 26.35
N LYS A 362 9.03 -3.24 26.60
CA LYS A 362 7.87 -3.71 27.37
C LYS A 362 7.22 -4.98 26.80
N ALA A 363 7.32 -5.19 25.49
CA ALA A 363 6.84 -6.38 24.81
C ALA A 363 7.71 -7.61 25.13
N SER A 364 9.02 -7.44 25.30
CA SER A 364 9.95 -8.51 25.69
C SER A 364 9.69 -8.98 27.11
N ALA A 365 9.40 -8.07 28.07
CA ALA A 365 9.09 -8.42 29.46
C ALA A 365 7.84 -9.29 29.57
N LEU A 366 6.75 -8.96 28.88
CA LEU A 366 5.51 -9.78 28.83
C LEU A 366 5.74 -11.15 28.18
N SER A 367 6.64 -11.21 27.18
CA SER A 367 7.01 -12.46 26.54
C SER A 367 7.84 -13.36 27.48
N LEU A 368 8.76 -12.80 28.25
CA LEU A 368 9.56 -13.51 29.24
C LEU A 368 8.69 -14.15 30.33
N GLU A 369 7.76 -13.40 30.92
CA GLU A 369 6.84 -13.93 31.94
C GLU A 369 6.04 -15.13 31.44
N ALA A 370 5.51 -15.04 30.21
CA ALA A 370 4.77 -16.14 29.59
C ALA A 370 5.65 -17.38 29.32
N ILE A 371 6.90 -17.19 28.98
CA ILE A 371 7.88 -18.27 28.74
C ILE A 371 8.28 -18.91 30.08
N ASP A 372 8.57 -18.15 31.11
CA ASP A 372 8.93 -18.65 32.45
C ASP A 372 7.79 -19.43 33.06
N HIS A 373 6.55 -18.96 32.93
CA HIS A 373 5.37 -19.71 33.34
C HIS A 373 5.26 -21.09 32.63
N ARG A 374 5.61 -21.13 31.32
CA ARG A 374 5.64 -22.36 30.53
C ARG A 374 6.74 -23.30 31.02
N ILE A 375 7.93 -22.80 31.25
CA ILE A 375 9.06 -23.59 31.79
C ILE A 375 8.68 -24.22 33.11
N ALA A 376 8.20 -23.45 34.08
CA ALA A 376 7.81 -23.94 35.41
C ALA A 376 6.68 -25.01 35.33
N ARG A 377 5.75 -24.87 34.38
CA ARG A 377 4.70 -25.85 34.15
C ARG A 377 5.25 -27.16 33.57
N LEU A 378 6.18 -27.07 32.60
CA LEU A 378 6.80 -28.23 31.95
C LEU A 378 7.67 -29.00 32.95
N GLU A 379 8.46 -28.33 33.79
CA GLU A 379 9.27 -28.92 34.84
C GLU A 379 8.40 -29.70 35.84
N ARG A 380 7.28 -29.11 36.25
CA ARG A 380 6.32 -29.82 37.14
C ARG A 380 5.72 -31.07 36.45
N LYS A 381 5.43 -31.04 35.17
CA LYS A 381 4.92 -32.21 34.44
C LYS A 381 5.96 -33.33 34.36
N ILE A 382 7.20 -32.98 34.06
CA ILE A 382 8.32 -33.95 33.98
C ILE A 382 8.58 -34.59 35.36
N ALA A 383 8.62 -33.78 36.42
CA ALA A 383 8.81 -34.28 37.77
C ALA A 383 7.72 -35.28 38.20
N ARG A 384 6.46 -35.00 37.88
CA ARG A 384 5.32 -35.92 38.16
C ARG A 384 5.42 -37.23 37.39
N LYS A 385 5.95 -37.23 36.16
CA LYS A 385 6.15 -38.46 35.37
C LYS A 385 7.31 -39.33 35.92
N ASN A 386 8.30 -38.69 36.49
CA ASN A 386 9.49 -39.36 37.02
C ASN A 386 9.35 -39.77 38.51
N SER A 387 8.28 -39.36 39.20
CA SER A 387 7.97 -39.81 40.56
C SER A 387 7.38 -41.22 40.48
N PRO A 388 7.96 -42.23 41.14
CA PRO A 388 7.39 -43.56 41.17
C PRO A 388 6.00 -43.48 41.77
N ALA A 389 5.03 -44.17 41.18
CA ALA A 389 3.71 -44.39 41.80
C ALA A 389 3.93 -45.10 43.14
N LEU A 390 3.59 -44.42 44.23
CA LEU A 390 3.52 -45.02 45.57
C LEU A 390 2.36 -45.99 45.63
#